data_98354866fa2610600d92b7160574f1f0
#
_entry.id   98354866fa2610600d92b7160574f1f0
#
_cell.length_a   1.000
_cell.length_b   1.000
_cell.length_c   1.000
_cell.angle_alpha   90.00
_cell.angle_beta   90.00
_cell.angle_gamma   90.00
#
_symmetry.space_group_name_H-M   'P 1'
#
loop_
_entity.id
_entity.type
_entity.pdbx_description
1 polymer ?
#
loop_
_entity_poly.entity_id
_entity_poly.type
_entity_poly.pdbx_seq_one_letter_code
_entity_poly.pdbx_strand_id
1 'polypeptide(L)'
;MAGPSFYASCLSSSSNLGTSWLVLKTHNARAVPGKLRWRSSLTIKAEVKFVNAEQAKELVTVDGYTVLDVRDKTQFERAHIKSCYHVPLFVENQDNDPGTIVKRTLHNNFSGLFFGLPFTKPNPDFVQSVKSQFSPETKLLVVCQEGLRSAAAANKLEQAGFSNVACITSGLQTVKPGTFDSVGSKDLQDAGKAGLVTIQGKISTVLGTILVCAYLFITFFPDQAEKIFQLVPAG
;
A
#
# COMPACT_ATOMS: atom_id res chain seq x y z
N MET A 1 -13.37 33.13 -41.74
CA MET A 1 -13.68 33.98 -40.57
C MET A 1 -12.66 33.64 -39.49
N ALA A 2 -11.75 34.57 -39.25
CA ALA A 2 -10.64 34.43 -38.32
C ALA A 2 -11.03 35.00 -36.95
N GLY A 3 -10.72 34.32 -35.86
CA GLY A 3 -10.88 34.81 -34.49
C GLY A 3 -9.54 34.89 -33.79
N PRO A 4 -9.28 35.81 -32.87
CA PRO A 4 -7.96 36.34 -32.57
C PRO A 4 -7.23 35.61 -31.44
N SER A 5 -5.90 35.57 -31.63
CA SER A 5 -4.87 35.19 -30.69
C SER A 5 -4.65 36.27 -29.62
N PHE A 6 -4.63 35.91 -28.33
CA PHE A 6 -4.20 36.82 -27.27
C PHE A 6 -2.77 36.48 -26.84
N TYR A 7 -1.83 37.36 -27.14
CA TYR A 7 -0.51 37.42 -26.54
C TYR A 7 -0.58 38.25 -25.25
N ALA A 8 -0.13 37.67 -24.14
CA ALA A 8 0.10 38.43 -22.91
C ALA A 8 1.58 38.70 -22.74
N SER A 9 1.96 39.99 -22.84
CA SER A 9 3.28 40.50 -22.58
C SER A 9 3.51 40.67 -21.09
N CYS A 10 4.61 40.14 -20.57
CA CYS A 10 5.03 40.41 -19.21
C CYS A 10 6.09 41.51 -19.22
N LEU A 11 5.77 42.65 -18.60
CA LEU A 11 6.64 43.80 -18.40
C LEU A 11 7.63 43.54 -17.25
N SER A 12 8.90 43.75 -17.55
CA SER A 12 9.99 43.85 -16.60
C SER A 12 9.95 45.20 -15.88
N SER A 13 10.05 45.20 -14.56
CA SER A 13 10.29 46.40 -13.77
C SER A 13 11.62 46.24 -13.01
N SER A 14 12.58 47.07 -13.42
CA SER A 14 13.86 47.26 -12.75
C SER A 14 13.75 48.35 -11.70
N SER A 15 14.25 48.14 -10.50
CA SER A 15 14.61 49.21 -9.56
C SER A 15 15.97 48.95 -8.93
N ASN A 16 16.91 49.80 -9.35
CA ASN A 16 18.20 50.04 -8.67
C ASN A 16 17.98 50.72 -7.33
N LEU A 17 18.80 50.40 -6.32
CA LEU A 17 19.50 51.35 -5.46
C LEU A 17 20.22 50.63 -4.32
N GLY A 18 21.51 50.99 -4.11
CA GLY A 18 22.16 50.81 -2.80
C GLY A 18 23.53 50.21 -2.82
N THR A 19 24.56 51.00 -3.20
CA THR A 19 25.97 50.74 -3.01
C THR A 19 26.35 50.76 -1.52
N SER A 20 26.93 49.68 -1.01
CA SER A 20 27.67 49.67 0.24
C SER A 20 28.98 48.94 0.04
N TRP A 21 30.09 49.69 0.15
CA TRP A 21 31.45 49.22 0.04
C TRP A 21 31.86 48.53 1.37
N LEU A 22 32.04 47.22 1.37
CA LEU A 22 32.77 46.52 2.41
C LEU A 22 34.09 46.02 1.86
N VAL A 23 35.17 46.68 2.30
CA VAL A 23 36.56 46.29 2.07
C VAL A 23 36.83 45.03 2.88
N LEU A 24 36.96 43.88 2.25
CA LEU A 24 37.45 42.66 2.87
C LEU A 24 38.96 42.54 2.65
N LYS A 25 39.71 42.61 3.77
CA LYS A 25 41.15 42.34 3.87
C LYS A 25 41.41 40.90 3.39
N THR A 26 42.23 40.80 2.35
CA THR A 26 42.78 39.53 1.88
C THR A 26 43.87 39.04 2.84
N HIS A 27 43.57 38.00 3.62
CA HIS A 27 44.60 37.23 4.26
C HIS A 27 45.15 36.16 3.29
N ASN A 28 46.44 36.27 2.99
CA ASN A 28 47.20 35.30 2.21
C ASN A 28 47.17 33.93 2.91
N ALA A 29 46.34 33.01 2.43
CA ALA A 29 46.36 31.61 2.77
C ALA A 29 47.19 30.87 1.71
N ARG A 30 48.33 30.34 2.10
CA ARG A 30 49.15 29.45 1.29
C ARG A 30 48.36 28.26 0.81
N ALA A 31 48.21 28.09 -0.51
CA ALA A 31 47.62 26.94 -1.13
C ALA A 31 48.47 25.69 -0.87
N VAL A 32 47.89 24.71 -0.19
CA VAL A 32 48.39 23.34 -0.11
C VAL A 32 47.85 22.57 -1.29
N PRO A 33 48.65 21.96 -2.18
CA PRO A 33 48.12 21.15 -3.28
C PRO A 33 47.74 19.76 -2.77
N GLY A 34 46.58 19.66 -2.14
CA GLY A 34 45.93 18.39 -1.84
C GLY A 34 44.92 18.09 -2.92
N LYS A 35 45.20 17.18 -3.84
CA LYS A 35 44.22 16.62 -4.76
C LYS A 35 43.13 15.91 -3.98
N LEU A 36 42.07 16.62 -3.62
CA LEU A 36 40.82 16.00 -3.22
C LEU A 36 40.22 15.32 -4.46
N ARG A 37 40.55 14.05 -4.61
CA ARG A 37 39.93 13.16 -5.57
C ARG A 37 38.54 12.84 -5.05
N TRP A 38 37.57 13.64 -5.44
CA TRP A 38 36.15 13.28 -5.30
C TRP A 38 35.90 11.99 -6.09
N ARG A 39 35.97 10.86 -5.40
CA ARG A 39 35.33 9.65 -5.91
C ARG A 39 33.83 9.93 -5.85
N SER A 40 33.28 10.41 -6.93
CA SER A 40 31.86 10.21 -7.18
C SER A 40 31.66 8.71 -7.29
N SER A 41 31.29 8.05 -6.18
CA SER A 41 30.66 6.76 -6.27
C SER A 41 29.35 7.04 -7.00
N LEU A 42 29.28 6.70 -8.27
CA LEU A 42 28.02 6.49 -8.96
C LEU A 42 27.34 5.35 -8.22
N THR A 43 26.58 5.70 -7.19
CA THR A 43 25.63 4.78 -6.59
C THR A 43 24.59 4.61 -7.68
N ILE A 44 24.70 3.51 -8.45
CA ILE A 44 23.62 3.06 -9.32
C ILE A 44 22.49 2.79 -8.37
N LYS A 45 21.54 3.74 -8.30
CA LYS A 45 20.33 3.56 -7.52
C LYS A 45 19.55 2.48 -8.27
N ALA A 46 19.44 1.30 -7.70
CA ALA A 46 18.64 0.25 -8.24
C ALA A 46 17.19 0.79 -8.30
N GLU A 47 16.55 0.72 -9.45
CA GLU A 47 15.19 1.18 -9.65
C GLU A 47 14.27 -0.03 -9.59
N VAL A 48 13.23 0.06 -8.76
CA VAL A 48 12.22 -0.99 -8.67
C VAL A 48 11.52 -1.15 -10.02
N LYS A 49 11.56 -2.37 -10.57
CA LYS A 49 10.92 -2.69 -11.85
C LYS A 49 9.43 -3.01 -11.64
N PHE A 50 8.54 -2.22 -12.23
CA PHE A 50 7.11 -2.49 -12.23
C PHE A 50 6.72 -3.27 -13.50
N VAL A 51 6.04 -4.41 -13.31
CA VAL A 51 5.68 -5.33 -14.39
C VAL A 51 4.20 -5.71 -14.33
N ASN A 52 3.63 -6.12 -15.46
CA ASN A 52 2.31 -6.75 -15.49
C ASN A 52 2.38 -8.25 -15.13
N ALA A 53 1.23 -8.93 -15.06
CA ALA A 53 1.17 -10.33 -14.64
C ALA A 53 1.88 -11.29 -15.62
N GLU A 54 1.80 -11.04 -16.92
CA GLU A 54 2.43 -11.84 -17.96
C GLU A 54 3.97 -11.70 -17.92
N GLN A 55 4.45 -10.47 -17.82
CA GLN A 55 5.88 -10.18 -17.63
C GLN A 55 6.41 -10.76 -16.32
N ALA A 56 5.61 -10.70 -15.24
CA ALA A 56 5.98 -11.30 -13.96
C ALA A 56 6.15 -12.83 -14.07
N LYS A 57 5.30 -13.51 -14.85
CA LYS A 57 5.46 -14.93 -15.16
C LYS A 57 6.78 -15.19 -15.89
N GLU A 58 7.10 -14.38 -16.89
CA GLU A 58 8.36 -14.50 -17.64
C GLU A 58 9.59 -14.31 -16.73
N LEU A 59 9.57 -13.29 -15.86
CA LEU A 59 10.63 -13.07 -14.88
C LEU A 59 10.86 -14.30 -13.98
N VAL A 60 9.81 -14.98 -13.57
CA VAL A 60 9.93 -16.18 -12.72
C VAL A 60 10.41 -17.38 -13.52
N THR A 61 9.85 -17.61 -14.71
CA THR A 61 10.11 -18.84 -15.47
C THR A 61 11.39 -18.80 -16.30
N VAL A 62 11.76 -17.64 -16.82
CA VAL A 62 12.92 -17.45 -17.72
C VAL A 62 14.07 -16.77 -16.99
N ASP A 63 13.81 -15.67 -16.31
CA ASP A 63 14.86 -14.85 -15.69
C ASP A 63 15.28 -15.32 -14.30
N GLY A 64 14.60 -16.33 -13.72
CA GLY A 64 14.94 -16.94 -12.43
C GLY A 64 14.63 -16.03 -11.21
N TYR A 65 13.61 -15.17 -11.30
CA TYR A 65 13.14 -14.40 -10.15
C TYR A 65 12.46 -15.31 -9.12
N THR A 66 12.78 -15.10 -7.87
CA THR A 66 12.14 -15.75 -6.74
C THR A 66 10.96 -14.91 -6.25
N VAL A 67 9.81 -15.54 -6.07
CA VAL A 67 8.60 -14.84 -5.62
C VAL A 67 8.64 -14.63 -4.12
N LEU A 68 8.48 -13.37 -3.68
CA LEU A 68 8.36 -12.96 -2.29
C LEU A 68 6.96 -12.37 -2.04
N ASP A 69 6.12 -13.11 -1.32
CA ASP A 69 4.78 -12.66 -0.92
C ASP A 69 4.87 -11.85 0.38
N VAL A 70 4.42 -10.58 0.33
CA VAL A 70 4.48 -9.64 1.45
C VAL A 70 3.11 -9.38 2.07
N ARG A 71 2.10 -10.18 1.73
CA ARG A 71 0.76 -10.07 2.29
C ARG A 71 0.73 -10.54 3.75
N ASP A 72 -0.36 -10.20 4.43
CA ASP A 72 -0.62 -10.77 5.75
C ASP A 72 -0.85 -12.30 5.67
N LYS A 73 -0.66 -12.96 6.81
CA LYS A 73 -0.79 -14.41 6.93
C LYS A 73 -2.14 -14.93 6.45
N THR A 74 -3.22 -14.21 6.75
CA THR A 74 -4.57 -14.64 6.41
C THR A 74 -4.79 -14.68 4.89
N GLN A 75 -4.31 -13.67 4.16
CA GLN A 75 -4.38 -13.65 2.70
C GLN A 75 -3.50 -14.72 2.07
N PHE A 76 -2.29 -14.90 2.60
CA PHE A 76 -1.36 -15.92 2.15
C PHE A 76 -1.92 -17.34 2.29
N GLU A 77 -2.52 -17.67 3.43
CA GLU A 77 -3.13 -18.98 3.68
C GLU A 77 -4.34 -19.27 2.80
N ARG A 78 -5.08 -18.23 2.38
CA ARG A 78 -6.22 -18.41 1.46
C ARG A 78 -5.80 -18.83 0.06
N ALA A 79 -4.80 -18.20 -0.50
CA ALA A 79 -4.16 -18.58 -1.75
C ALA A 79 -2.83 -17.86 -1.93
N HIS A 80 -1.80 -18.57 -2.37
CA HIS A 80 -0.49 -18.03 -2.69
C HIS A 80 0.12 -18.73 -3.91
N ILE A 81 1.13 -18.13 -4.52
CA ILE A 81 1.88 -18.74 -5.64
C ILE A 81 2.69 -19.90 -5.08
N LYS A 82 2.64 -21.04 -5.78
CA LYS A 82 3.41 -22.22 -5.39
C LYS A 82 4.91 -21.89 -5.34
N SER A 83 5.59 -22.43 -4.33
CA SER A 83 7.04 -22.23 -4.14
C SER A 83 7.48 -20.78 -3.92
N CYS A 84 6.59 -19.90 -3.45
CA CYS A 84 6.97 -18.55 -3.04
C CYS A 84 7.44 -18.53 -1.57
N TYR A 85 8.24 -17.51 -1.24
CA TYR A 85 8.60 -17.19 0.13
C TYR A 85 7.61 -16.21 0.73
N HIS A 86 7.33 -16.33 2.01
CA HIS A 86 6.38 -15.45 2.70
C HIS A 86 7.08 -14.67 3.81
N VAL A 87 7.17 -13.35 3.63
CA VAL A 87 7.61 -12.42 4.67
C VAL A 87 6.65 -11.23 4.69
N PRO A 88 5.73 -11.18 5.65
CA PRO A 88 4.70 -10.15 5.68
C PRO A 88 5.29 -8.77 5.98
N LEU A 89 4.89 -7.75 5.17
CA LEU A 89 5.24 -6.35 5.41
C LEU A 89 4.51 -5.78 6.64
N PHE A 90 3.30 -6.28 6.90
CA PHE A 90 2.49 -5.96 8.06
C PHE A 90 2.14 -7.23 8.83
N VAL A 91 2.29 -7.18 10.14
CA VAL A 91 1.94 -8.26 11.06
C VAL A 91 0.75 -7.87 11.94
N GLU A 92 0.04 -8.86 12.46
CA GLU A 92 -1.07 -8.59 13.38
C GLU A 92 -0.58 -7.80 14.61
N ASN A 93 -1.31 -6.75 14.94
CA ASN A 93 -1.00 -5.93 16.09
C ASN A 93 -1.63 -6.52 17.35
N GLN A 94 -0.81 -7.17 18.16
CA GLN A 94 -1.20 -7.79 19.42
C GLN A 94 -0.74 -6.97 20.64
N ASP A 95 -0.30 -5.71 20.44
CA ASP A 95 0.11 -4.84 21.54
C ASP A 95 -1.05 -4.65 22.52
N ASN A 96 -0.73 -4.61 23.82
CA ASN A 96 -1.72 -4.57 24.91
C ASN A 96 -1.80 -3.21 25.60
N ASP A 97 -1.35 -2.15 24.95
CA ASP A 97 -1.62 -0.80 25.43
C ASP A 97 -3.12 -0.44 25.28
N PRO A 98 -3.69 0.36 26.20
CA PRO A 98 -5.13 0.66 26.18
C PRO A 98 -5.63 1.24 24.86
N GLY A 99 -4.82 2.09 24.20
CA GLY A 99 -5.16 2.68 22.92
C GLY A 99 -5.24 1.66 21.79
N THR A 100 -4.31 0.70 21.75
CA THR A 100 -4.31 -0.39 20.76
C THR A 100 -5.46 -1.37 20.99
N ILE A 101 -5.78 -1.68 22.25
CA ILE A 101 -6.91 -2.56 22.59
C ILE A 101 -8.22 -1.95 22.05
N VAL A 102 -8.48 -0.66 22.31
CA VAL A 102 -9.68 0.02 21.81
C VAL A 102 -9.73 0.02 20.29
N LYS A 103 -8.63 0.39 19.62
CA LYS A 103 -8.56 0.40 18.15
C LYS A 103 -8.79 -0.99 17.54
N ARG A 104 -8.17 -2.02 18.11
CA ARG A 104 -8.33 -3.42 17.68
C ARG A 104 -9.76 -3.90 17.88
N THR A 105 -10.40 -3.56 19.01
CA THR A 105 -11.79 -3.90 19.27
C THR A 105 -12.74 -3.23 18.27
N LEU A 106 -12.55 -1.93 18.01
CA LEU A 106 -13.32 -1.22 16.98
C LEU A 106 -13.10 -1.84 15.59
N HIS A 107 -11.85 -2.09 15.21
CA HIS A 107 -11.53 -2.73 13.93
C HIS A 107 -12.23 -4.10 13.78
N ASN A 108 -12.18 -4.93 14.80
CA ASN A 108 -12.76 -6.27 14.77
C ASN A 108 -14.31 -6.23 14.70
N ASN A 109 -14.94 -5.29 15.41
CA ASN A 109 -16.40 -5.09 15.34
C ASN A 109 -16.86 -4.63 13.95
N PHE A 110 -16.02 -3.88 13.25
CA PHE A 110 -16.29 -3.40 11.90
C PHE A 110 -15.46 -4.15 10.82
N SER A 111 -15.03 -5.37 11.11
CA SER A 111 -14.18 -6.18 10.23
C SER A 111 -14.70 -6.33 8.80
N GLY A 112 -16.00 -6.25 8.59
CA GLY A 112 -16.61 -6.25 7.25
C GLY A 112 -16.16 -5.07 6.38
N LEU A 113 -15.91 -3.90 6.96
CA LEU A 113 -15.39 -2.72 6.26
C LEU A 113 -13.91 -2.88 5.86
N PHE A 114 -13.19 -3.77 6.54
CA PHE A 114 -11.78 -4.05 6.31
C PHE A 114 -11.56 -5.39 5.59
N PHE A 115 -12.54 -5.87 4.84
CA PHE A 115 -12.47 -7.14 4.10
C PHE A 115 -12.08 -8.35 4.96
N GLY A 116 -12.39 -8.30 6.27
CA GLY A 116 -12.02 -9.34 7.23
C GLY A 116 -10.52 -9.48 7.45
N LEU A 117 -9.75 -8.45 7.15
CA LEU A 117 -8.31 -8.41 7.45
C LEU A 117 -8.10 -8.10 8.94
N PRO A 118 -7.08 -8.69 9.58
CA PRO A 118 -6.76 -8.39 10.96
C PRO A 118 -6.27 -6.95 11.14
N PHE A 119 -6.35 -6.45 12.37
CA PHE A 119 -5.72 -5.19 12.74
C PHE A 119 -4.20 -5.36 12.76
N THR A 120 -3.49 -4.66 11.88
CA THR A 120 -2.06 -4.87 11.64
C THR A 120 -1.21 -3.65 11.99
N LYS A 121 0.08 -3.92 12.22
CA LYS A 121 1.16 -2.93 12.34
C LYS A 121 2.29 -3.25 11.37
N PRO A 122 3.12 -2.26 10.98
CA PRO A 122 4.33 -2.53 10.20
C PRO A 122 5.21 -3.58 10.89
N ASN A 123 5.72 -4.53 10.11
CA ASN A 123 6.68 -5.51 10.61
C ASN A 123 8.07 -4.84 10.76
N PRO A 124 8.59 -4.69 11.99
CA PRO A 124 9.90 -4.08 12.21
C PRO A 124 11.04 -4.94 11.66
N ASP A 125 10.86 -6.26 11.66
CA ASP A 125 11.88 -7.23 11.26
C ASP A 125 11.81 -7.60 9.77
N PHE A 126 10.96 -6.93 8.98
CA PHE A 126 10.73 -7.25 7.57
C PHE A 126 12.05 -7.36 6.78
N VAL A 127 12.86 -6.31 6.81
CA VAL A 127 14.12 -6.25 6.04
C VAL A 127 15.11 -7.31 6.55
N GLN A 128 15.20 -7.48 7.86
CA GLN A 128 16.11 -8.47 8.46
C GLN A 128 15.70 -9.90 8.09
N SER A 129 14.40 -10.18 8.11
CA SER A 129 13.85 -11.49 7.72
C SER A 129 14.10 -11.82 6.25
N VAL A 130 14.07 -10.81 5.37
CA VAL A 130 14.41 -11.01 3.96
C VAL A 130 15.92 -11.21 3.80
N LYS A 131 16.77 -10.41 4.47
CA LYS A 131 18.23 -10.55 4.42
C LYS A 131 18.75 -11.88 4.97
N SER A 132 18.04 -12.49 5.90
CA SER A 132 18.41 -13.81 6.41
C SER A 132 18.15 -14.95 5.42
N GLN A 133 17.28 -14.73 4.42
CA GLN A 133 16.89 -15.73 3.43
C GLN A 133 17.51 -15.47 2.04
N PHE A 134 17.84 -14.22 1.73
CA PHE A 134 18.29 -13.81 0.41
C PHE A 134 19.52 -12.89 0.46
N SER A 135 20.41 -13.05 -0.50
CA SER A 135 21.49 -12.11 -0.72
C SER A 135 21.02 -10.86 -1.45
N PRO A 136 21.69 -9.71 -1.34
CA PRO A 136 21.32 -8.46 -2.01
C PRO A 136 21.24 -8.54 -3.54
N GLU A 137 21.93 -9.51 -4.15
CA GLU A 137 21.97 -9.73 -5.60
C GLU A 137 20.82 -10.63 -6.07
N THR A 138 20.07 -11.26 -5.15
CA THR A 138 18.96 -12.16 -5.50
C THR A 138 17.88 -11.40 -6.26
N LYS A 139 17.42 -11.98 -7.37
CA LYS A 139 16.32 -11.44 -8.14
C LYS A 139 14.99 -11.75 -7.43
N LEU A 140 14.32 -10.72 -6.95
CA LEU A 140 13.07 -10.85 -6.18
C LEU A 140 11.88 -10.26 -6.93
N LEU A 141 10.83 -11.05 -7.12
CA LEU A 141 9.52 -10.59 -7.54
C LEU A 141 8.64 -10.44 -6.29
N VAL A 142 8.44 -9.21 -5.84
CA VAL A 142 7.64 -8.89 -4.65
C VAL A 142 6.17 -8.79 -5.05
N VAL A 143 5.32 -9.56 -4.38
CA VAL A 143 3.88 -9.61 -4.69
C VAL A 143 3.02 -9.28 -3.48
N CYS A 144 1.90 -8.59 -3.73
CA CYS A 144 0.82 -8.40 -2.78
C CYS A 144 -0.53 -8.40 -3.49
N GLN A 145 -1.64 -8.17 -2.79
CA GLN A 145 -2.97 -8.26 -3.39
C GLN A 145 -3.25 -7.14 -4.40
N GLU A 146 -2.90 -5.89 -4.08
CA GLU A 146 -3.30 -4.68 -4.83
C GLU A 146 -2.12 -3.88 -5.40
N GLY A 147 -0.88 -4.31 -5.19
CA GLY A 147 0.33 -3.64 -5.69
C GLY A 147 0.95 -2.63 -4.72
N LEU A 148 0.19 -1.99 -3.82
CA LEU A 148 0.71 -0.93 -2.93
C LEU A 148 1.71 -1.45 -1.88
N ARG A 149 1.41 -2.57 -1.23
CA ARG A 149 2.31 -3.17 -0.23
C ARG A 149 3.59 -3.71 -0.87
N SER A 150 3.50 -4.32 -2.06
CA SER A 150 4.67 -4.79 -2.79
C SER A 150 5.58 -3.64 -3.22
N ALA A 151 5.01 -2.52 -3.69
CA ALA A 151 5.79 -1.32 -4.00
C ALA A 151 6.50 -0.75 -2.75
N ALA A 152 5.81 -0.64 -1.63
CA ALA A 152 6.40 -0.19 -0.36
C ALA A 152 7.49 -1.14 0.14
N ALA A 153 7.29 -2.46 0.03
CA ALA A 153 8.26 -3.48 0.38
C ALA A 153 9.49 -3.42 -0.54
N ALA A 154 9.28 -3.31 -1.85
CA ALA A 154 10.35 -3.20 -2.83
C ALA A 154 11.25 -1.97 -2.58
N ASN A 155 10.65 -0.81 -2.28
CA ASN A 155 11.41 0.39 -1.91
C ASN A 155 12.24 0.19 -0.63
N LYS A 156 11.72 -0.52 0.38
CA LYS A 156 12.48 -0.84 1.59
C LYS A 156 13.65 -1.79 1.30
N LEU A 157 13.46 -2.76 0.43
CA LEU A 157 14.49 -3.71 0.03
C LEU A 157 15.58 -3.03 -0.81
N GLU A 158 15.21 -2.14 -1.74
CA GLU A 158 16.14 -1.31 -2.49
C GLU A 158 17.02 -0.46 -1.56
N GLN A 159 16.39 0.25 -0.61
CA GLN A 159 17.11 1.03 0.42
C GLN A 159 18.02 0.15 1.28
N ALA A 160 17.67 -1.12 1.46
CA ALA A 160 18.48 -2.09 2.20
C ALA A 160 19.59 -2.74 1.38
N GLY A 161 19.73 -2.38 0.08
CA GLY A 161 20.81 -2.79 -0.82
C GLY A 161 20.47 -3.89 -1.81
N PHE A 162 19.20 -4.33 -1.92
CA PHE A 162 18.80 -5.27 -2.96
C PHE A 162 18.77 -4.57 -4.32
N SER A 163 19.41 -5.16 -5.33
CA SER A 163 19.61 -4.54 -6.65
C SER A 163 18.62 -4.99 -7.72
N ASN A 164 18.00 -6.16 -7.55
CA ASN A 164 17.15 -6.80 -8.55
C ASN A 164 15.75 -7.05 -8.00
N VAL A 165 14.98 -5.96 -7.79
CA VAL A 165 13.63 -6.05 -7.23
C VAL A 165 12.61 -5.65 -8.27
N ALA A 166 11.62 -6.52 -8.49
CA ALA A 166 10.47 -6.25 -9.34
C ALA A 166 9.17 -6.41 -8.54
N CYS A 167 8.09 -5.75 -8.95
CA CYS A 167 6.76 -5.94 -8.38
C CYS A 167 5.66 -5.86 -9.43
N ILE A 168 4.55 -6.58 -9.19
CA ILE A 168 3.37 -6.57 -10.05
C ILE A 168 2.59 -5.27 -9.77
N THR A 169 2.41 -4.43 -10.81
CA THR A 169 1.85 -3.08 -10.71
C THR A 169 0.51 -3.03 -9.96
N SER A 170 -0.41 -3.90 -10.29
CA SER A 170 -1.75 -3.95 -9.67
C SER A 170 -1.95 -5.18 -8.78
N GLY A 171 -0.86 -5.86 -8.42
CA GLY A 171 -0.85 -7.00 -7.53
C GLY A 171 -1.56 -8.25 -8.07
N LEU A 172 -1.75 -9.22 -7.18
CA LEU A 172 -2.31 -10.53 -7.53
C LEU A 172 -3.80 -10.48 -7.93
N GLN A 173 -4.52 -9.43 -7.58
CA GLN A 173 -5.94 -9.27 -7.98
C GLN A 173 -6.14 -9.17 -9.50
N THR A 174 -5.10 -8.78 -10.26
CA THR A 174 -5.16 -8.67 -11.72
C THR A 174 -4.59 -9.88 -12.47
N VAL A 175 -4.04 -10.83 -11.74
CA VAL A 175 -3.45 -12.04 -12.29
C VAL A 175 -4.57 -12.97 -12.74
N LYS A 176 -4.59 -13.34 -14.02
CA LYS A 176 -5.59 -14.28 -14.56
C LYS A 176 -5.40 -15.69 -13.98
N PRO A 177 -6.49 -16.46 -13.78
CA PRO A 177 -6.39 -17.87 -13.41
C PRO A 177 -5.48 -18.65 -14.37
N GLY A 178 -4.60 -19.50 -13.82
CA GLY A 178 -3.65 -20.28 -14.61
C GLY A 178 -2.37 -19.54 -15.05
N THR A 179 -2.20 -18.24 -14.70
CA THR A 179 -0.94 -17.54 -14.95
C THR A 179 0.19 -18.10 -14.09
N PHE A 180 -0.07 -18.33 -12.81
CA PHE A 180 0.85 -18.98 -11.87
C PHE A 180 0.20 -20.23 -11.28
N ASP A 181 1.01 -21.22 -10.97
CA ASP A 181 0.58 -22.33 -10.12
C ASP A 181 0.31 -21.79 -8.72
N SER A 182 -0.86 -22.07 -8.17
CA SER A 182 -1.26 -21.56 -6.86
C SER A 182 -1.64 -22.69 -5.90
N VAL A 183 -1.48 -22.41 -4.63
CA VAL A 183 -1.88 -23.27 -3.51
C VAL A 183 -2.85 -22.49 -2.64
N GLY A 184 -3.92 -23.13 -2.19
CA GLY A 184 -4.92 -22.55 -1.29
C GLY A 184 -6.34 -22.96 -1.65
N SER A 185 -7.30 -22.41 -0.89
CA SER A 185 -8.73 -22.72 -1.03
C SER A 185 -9.46 -21.78 -2.00
N LYS A 186 -8.78 -20.74 -2.50
CA LYS A 186 -9.33 -19.71 -3.38
C LYS A 186 -8.39 -19.40 -4.53
N ASP A 187 -8.88 -18.64 -5.51
CA ASP A 187 -8.04 -18.07 -6.54
C ASP A 187 -7.17 -16.93 -5.99
N LEU A 188 -5.98 -16.72 -6.57
CA LEU A 188 -5.06 -15.64 -6.19
C LEU A 188 -5.72 -14.26 -6.19
N GLN A 189 -6.64 -14.02 -7.13
CA GLN A 189 -7.38 -12.76 -7.27
C GLN A 189 -8.30 -12.49 -6.10
N ASP A 190 -8.87 -13.54 -5.53
CA ASP A 190 -9.90 -13.49 -4.48
C ASP A 190 -9.35 -13.71 -3.06
N ALA A 191 -8.05 -13.96 -2.94
CA ALA A 191 -7.40 -14.18 -1.64
C ALA A 191 -7.52 -12.96 -0.69
N GLY A 192 -7.65 -11.75 -1.26
CA GLY A 192 -7.89 -10.52 -0.50
C GLY A 192 -9.32 -10.38 0.02
N LYS A 193 -10.28 -11.16 -0.53
CA LYS A 193 -11.69 -11.06 -0.15
C LYS A 193 -12.02 -12.08 0.94
N ALA A 194 -12.47 -11.63 2.11
CA ALA A 194 -13.00 -12.52 3.13
C ALA A 194 -14.38 -13.03 2.70
N GLY A 195 -14.62 -14.35 2.76
CA GLY A 195 -15.91 -14.94 2.40
C GLY A 195 -17.09 -14.40 3.23
N LEU A 196 -16.84 -14.05 4.49
CA LEU A 196 -17.81 -13.42 5.40
C LEU A 196 -18.24 -12.02 4.97
N VAL A 197 -17.44 -11.28 4.21
CA VAL A 197 -17.81 -9.93 3.73
C VAL A 197 -19.07 -9.97 2.86
N THR A 198 -19.24 -11.01 2.07
CA THR A 198 -20.43 -11.16 1.21
C THR A 198 -21.69 -11.39 2.03
N ILE A 199 -21.61 -12.15 3.14
CA ILE A 199 -22.75 -12.41 4.03
C ILE A 199 -23.02 -11.19 4.88
N GLN A 200 -22.03 -10.59 5.48
CA GLN A 200 -22.15 -9.40 6.33
C GLN A 200 -22.64 -8.18 5.52
N GLY A 201 -22.17 -8.00 4.28
CA GLY A 201 -22.67 -6.97 3.37
C GLY A 201 -24.18 -7.12 3.10
N LYS A 202 -24.65 -8.34 2.85
CA LYS A 202 -26.07 -8.62 2.65
C LYS A 202 -26.89 -8.37 3.92
N ILE A 203 -26.41 -8.81 5.08
CA ILE A 203 -27.06 -8.57 6.38
C ILE A 203 -27.13 -7.07 6.67
N SER A 204 -26.03 -6.34 6.47
CA SER A 204 -25.99 -4.88 6.68
C SER A 204 -26.91 -4.13 5.73
N THR A 205 -27.02 -4.56 4.48
CA THR A 205 -27.95 -3.98 3.50
C THR A 205 -29.40 -4.22 3.92
N VAL A 206 -29.77 -5.43 4.29
CA VAL A 206 -31.13 -5.77 4.75
C VAL A 206 -31.47 -5.00 6.02
N LEU A 207 -30.56 -5.00 7.02
CA LEU A 207 -30.77 -4.26 8.27
C LEU A 207 -30.90 -2.76 8.02
N GLY A 208 -30.05 -2.18 7.20
CA GLY A 208 -30.10 -0.78 6.80
C GLY A 208 -31.40 -0.43 6.09
N THR A 209 -31.89 -1.30 5.18
CA THR A 209 -33.19 -1.12 4.52
C THR A 209 -34.33 -1.15 5.51
N ILE A 210 -34.33 -2.10 6.45
CA ILE A 210 -35.35 -2.18 7.51
C ILE A 210 -35.39 -0.92 8.36
N LEU A 211 -34.20 -0.42 8.79
CA LEU A 211 -34.10 0.80 9.60
C LEU A 211 -34.61 2.04 8.84
N VAL A 212 -34.23 2.18 7.56
CA VAL A 212 -34.72 3.28 6.72
C VAL A 212 -36.23 3.19 6.52
N CYS A 213 -36.79 2.00 6.22
CA CYS A 213 -38.21 1.80 6.08
C CYS A 213 -38.97 2.10 7.40
N ALA A 214 -38.44 1.65 8.54
CA ALA A 214 -39.00 1.95 9.85
C ALA A 214 -39.01 3.46 10.15
N TYR A 215 -37.87 4.14 9.86
CA TYR A 215 -37.79 5.59 10.01
C TYR A 215 -38.79 6.34 9.14
N LEU A 216 -38.89 6.00 7.85
CA LEU A 216 -39.87 6.58 6.95
C LEU A 216 -41.30 6.29 7.41
N PHE A 217 -41.59 5.07 7.86
CA PHE A 217 -42.91 4.71 8.37
C PHE A 217 -43.30 5.55 9.60
N ILE A 218 -42.42 5.70 10.58
CA ILE A 218 -42.66 6.54 11.77
C ILE A 218 -42.86 8.01 11.38
N THR A 219 -42.10 8.49 10.38
CA THR A 219 -42.17 9.88 9.95
C THR A 219 -43.43 10.21 9.16
N PHE A 220 -43.83 9.34 8.25
CA PHE A 220 -45.00 9.59 7.36
C PHE A 220 -46.31 9.06 7.91
N PHE A 221 -46.28 8.10 8.85
CA PHE A 221 -47.47 7.47 9.43
C PHE A 221 -47.43 7.39 10.97
N PRO A 222 -47.29 8.55 11.68
CA PRO A 222 -47.08 8.57 13.13
C PRO A 222 -48.21 7.87 13.91
N ASP A 223 -49.45 8.08 13.53
CA ASP A 223 -50.60 7.48 14.22
C ASP A 223 -50.62 5.95 14.12
N GLN A 224 -50.15 5.39 13.01
CA GLN A 224 -50.04 3.95 12.81
C GLN A 224 -48.86 3.37 13.57
N ALA A 225 -47.75 4.10 13.61
CA ALA A 225 -46.57 3.70 14.35
C ALA A 225 -46.88 3.61 15.85
N GLU A 226 -47.59 4.61 16.42
CA GLU A 226 -48.00 4.60 17.83
C GLU A 226 -48.84 3.39 18.19
N LYS A 227 -49.81 3.02 17.34
CA LYS A 227 -50.61 1.81 17.53
C LYS A 227 -49.81 0.52 17.59
N ILE A 228 -48.75 0.44 16.73
CA ILE A 228 -47.86 -0.72 16.72
C ILE A 228 -47.01 -0.76 18.00
N PHE A 229 -46.49 0.40 18.47
CA PHE A 229 -45.73 0.46 19.70
C PHE A 229 -46.56 0.08 20.93
N GLN A 230 -47.86 0.37 20.95
CA GLN A 230 -48.76 -0.04 22.03
C GLN A 230 -49.03 -1.54 22.03
N LEU A 231 -48.89 -2.24 20.90
CA LEU A 231 -49.06 -3.68 20.78
C LEU A 231 -47.83 -4.49 21.22
N VAL A 232 -46.66 -3.85 21.36
CA VAL A 232 -45.43 -4.51 21.83
C VAL A 232 -45.43 -4.51 23.36
N PRO A 233 -45.59 -5.65 24.03
CA PRO A 233 -45.58 -5.69 25.48
C PRO A 233 -44.22 -5.24 25.99
N ALA A 234 -44.20 -4.30 26.94
CA ALA A 234 -43.02 -3.92 27.69
C ALA A 234 -42.56 -5.15 28.50
N GLY A 235 -41.49 -5.80 28.03
CA GLY A 235 -40.85 -6.93 28.72
C GLY A 235 -39.96 -6.46 29.86
#